data_96dc1ad4e422732e3a2e161e26af13c9
#
_entry.id   96dc1ad4e422732e3a2e161e26af13c9
#
_cell.length_a   1.000
_cell.length_b   1.000
_cell.length_c   1.000
_cell.angle_alpha   90.00
_cell.angle_beta   90.00
_cell.angle_gamma   90.00
#
_symmetry.space_group_name_H-M   'P 1'
#
loop_
_entity.id
_entity.type
_entity.pdbx_description
1 polymer ?
#
loop_
_entity_poly.entity_id
_entity_poly.type
_entity_poly.pdbx_seq_one_letter_code
_entity_poly.pdbx_strand_id
1 'polypeptide(L)'
;ATFSLSAAADELMFKLSGDAEVPPVASMASGSGVLTIKPDMTVSGKVTTSGVAGTMAHIHVGKAGANGPVVVTLAKGGDNVWMVPEGTKLSEAAYQSYKAGELYVNVHSAENKPGEIRGQLIPPKASAY
;
A
#
# COMPACT_ATOMS: atom_id res chain seq x y z
N ALA A 1 25.44 -20.43 -23.84
CA ALA A 1 24.42 -20.45 -22.76
C ALA A 1 23.67 -19.14 -22.76
N THR A 2 22.36 -19.22 -22.71
CA THR A 2 21.52 -18.04 -22.61
C THR A 2 21.08 -17.89 -21.16
N PHE A 3 21.27 -16.70 -20.63
CA PHE A 3 20.77 -16.37 -19.30
C PHE A 3 19.44 -15.65 -19.42
N SER A 4 18.44 -16.20 -18.82
CA SER A 4 17.16 -15.53 -18.70
C SER A 4 17.15 -14.79 -17.36
N LEU A 5 17.12 -13.46 -17.41
CA LEU A 5 16.97 -12.65 -16.22
C LEU A 5 15.48 -12.46 -15.94
N SER A 6 14.98 -13.18 -14.94
CA SER A 6 13.64 -12.92 -14.45
C SER A 6 13.68 -11.72 -13.52
N ALA A 7 12.76 -10.78 -13.70
CA ALA A 7 12.61 -9.69 -12.75
C ALA A 7 12.19 -10.27 -11.40
N ALA A 8 12.86 -9.84 -10.35
CA ALA A 8 12.52 -10.27 -9.02
C ALA A 8 11.25 -9.58 -8.53
N ALA A 9 10.54 -10.20 -7.60
CA ALA A 9 9.45 -9.55 -6.88
C ALA A 9 9.99 -8.39 -6.06
N ASP A 10 9.22 -7.31 -5.97
CA ASP A 10 9.54 -6.21 -5.09
C ASP A 10 8.93 -6.48 -3.72
N GLU A 11 9.77 -6.48 -2.70
CA GLU A 11 9.32 -6.58 -1.31
C GLU A 11 9.39 -5.19 -0.69
N LEU A 12 8.23 -4.69 -0.26
CA LEU A 12 8.10 -3.33 0.28
C LEU A 12 7.84 -3.40 1.76
N MET A 13 8.58 -2.61 2.53
CA MET A 13 8.31 -2.35 3.93
C MET A 13 8.06 -0.86 4.06
N PHE A 14 6.93 -0.49 4.64
CA PHE A 14 6.54 0.92 4.70
C PHE A 14 5.77 1.21 5.98
N LYS A 15 5.73 2.49 6.33
CA LYS A 15 5.04 2.99 7.52
C LYS A 15 3.82 3.79 7.11
N LEU A 16 2.79 3.78 7.97
CA LEU A 16 1.60 4.60 7.81
C LEU A 16 1.51 5.58 8.98
N SER A 17 1.15 6.82 8.68
CA SER A 17 0.95 7.85 9.70
C SER A 17 -0.15 8.81 9.27
N GLY A 18 -0.68 9.54 10.23
CA GLY A 18 -1.66 10.59 9.95
C GLY A 18 -1.08 11.75 9.18
N ASP A 19 0.21 12.03 9.39
CA ASP A 19 0.89 13.13 8.70
C ASP A 19 0.93 12.96 7.18
N ALA A 20 0.87 11.71 6.69
CA ALA A 20 0.89 11.43 5.26
C ALA A 20 -0.49 11.50 4.62
N GLU A 21 -1.55 11.63 5.39
CA GLU A 21 -2.90 11.82 4.85
C GLU A 21 -3.03 13.21 4.20
N VAL A 22 -4.00 13.34 3.30
CA VAL A 22 -4.25 14.61 2.58
C VAL A 22 -5.71 14.98 2.75
N PRO A 23 -6.02 16.04 3.52
CA PRO A 23 -5.10 16.80 4.37
C PRO A 23 -4.56 15.98 5.55
N PRO A 24 -3.44 16.39 6.16
CA PRO A 24 -2.88 15.66 7.30
C PRO A 24 -3.86 15.51 8.45
N VAL A 25 -3.79 14.37 9.12
CA VAL A 25 -4.63 14.03 10.26
C VAL A 25 -3.76 14.02 11.51
N ALA A 26 -4.18 14.77 12.55
CA ALA A 26 -3.50 14.75 13.83
C ALA A 26 -3.91 13.48 14.59
N SER A 27 -3.24 12.38 14.31
CA SER A 27 -3.53 11.08 14.89
C SER A 27 -2.28 10.51 15.56
N MET A 28 -2.49 9.85 16.71
CA MET A 28 -1.44 9.07 17.38
C MET A 28 -1.35 7.67 16.81
N ALA A 29 -2.25 7.31 15.91
CA ALA A 29 -2.24 6.00 15.28
C ALA A 29 -1.03 5.83 14.36
N SER A 30 -0.60 4.60 14.21
CA SER A 30 0.50 4.25 13.30
C SER A 30 0.24 2.91 12.66
N GLY A 31 0.96 2.63 11.61
CA GLY A 31 0.90 1.34 10.96
C GLY A 31 2.22 1.01 10.28
N SER A 32 2.36 -0.26 9.94
CA SER A 32 3.45 -0.74 9.12
C SER A 32 2.92 -1.79 8.16
N GLY A 33 3.48 -1.84 6.97
CA GLY A 33 3.07 -2.80 5.97
C GLY A 33 4.24 -3.55 5.38
N VAL A 34 3.95 -4.77 4.95
CA VAL A 34 4.86 -5.59 4.16
C VAL A 34 4.06 -6.08 2.98
N LEU A 35 4.42 -5.63 1.78
CA LEU A 35 3.76 -6.05 0.55
C LEU A 35 4.79 -6.61 -0.42
N THR A 36 4.39 -7.63 -1.16
CA THR A 36 5.16 -8.18 -2.26
C THR A 36 4.42 -7.91 -3.56
N ILE A 37 5.07 -7.23 -4.50
CA ILE A 37 4.50 -6.94 -5.82
C ILE A 37 5.39 -7.60 -6.86
N LYS A 38 4.81 -8.50 -7.64
CA LYS A 38 5.54 -9.30 -8.61
C LYS A 38 5.45 -8.71 -10.03
N PRO A 39 6.37 -9.06 -10.92
CA PRO A 39 6.32 -8.59 -12.31
C PRO A 39 5.06 -9.00 -13.07
N ASP A 40 4.39 -10.07 -12.65
CA ASP A 40 3.10 -10.48 -13.20
C ASP A 40 1.93 -9.67 -12.64
N MET A 41 2.23 -8.64 -11.85
CA MET A 41 1.29 -7.70 -11.25
C MET A 41 0.50 -8.25 -10.06
N THR A 42 0.83 -9.45 -9.57
CA THR A 42 0.19 -9.97 -8.37
C THR A 42 0.72 -9.27 -7.13
N VAL A 43 -0.16 -9.11 -6.14
CA VAL A 43 0.14 -8.43 -4.88
C VAL A 43 -0.24 -9.36 -3.73
N SER A 44 0.62 -9.43 -2.74
CA SER A 44 0.35 -10.13 -1.48
C SER A 44 0.92 -9.34 -0.32
N GLY A 45 0.49 -9.68 0.89
CA GLY A 45 1.04 -9.09 2.10
C GLY A 45 -0.02 -8.57 3.05
N LYS A 46 0.42 -7.76 3.99
CA LYS A 46 -0.44 -7.28 5.07
C LYS A 46 0.00 -5.92 5.61
N VAL A 47 -0.94 -5.27 6.29
CA VAL A 47 -0.73 -4.04 7.03
C VAL A 47 -1.15 -4.29 8.47
N THR A 48 -0.31 -3.88 9.41
CA THR A 48 -0.58 -3.97 10.85
C THR A 48 -0.67 -2.57 11.41
N THR A 49 -1.70 -2.31 12.22
CA THR A 49 -1.96 -0.97 12.76
C THR A 49 -1.93 -0.97 14.28
N SER A 50 -1.78 0.22 14.85
CA SER A 50 -1.85 0.46 16.29
C SER A 50 -2.53 1.79 16.53
N GLY A 51 -3.45 1.82 17.50
CA GLY A 51 -4.10 3.07 17.90
C GLY A 51 -5.22 3.55 16.99
N VAL A 52 -5.67 2.71 16.04
CA VAL A 52 -6.79 3.05 15.17
C VAL A 52 -7.80 1.90 15.16
N ALA A 53 -9.08 2.23 15.32
CA ALA A 53 -10.16 1.29 15.08
C ALA A 53 -10.53 1.36 13.60
N GLY A 54 -9.80 0.60 12.79
CA GLY A 54 -9.97 0.63 11.35
C GLY A 54 -11.30 0.07 10.90
N THR A 55 -11.96 0.75 9.99
CA THR A 55 -13.22 0.31 9.39
C THR A 55 -13.03 -0.24 7.99
N MET A 56 -12.08 0.29 7.26
CA MET A 56 -11.71 -0.15 5.90
C MET A 56 -10.25 0.19 5.66
N ALA A 57 -9.63 -0.54 4.75
CA ALA A 57 -8.28 -0.24 4.29
C ALA A 57 -8.18 -0.53 2.79
N HIS A 58 -7.44 0.31 2.08
CA HIS A 58 -7.36 0.23 0.62
C HIS A 58 -5.96 0.55 0.12
N ILE A 59 -5.65 0.05 -1.07
CA ILE A 59 -4.57 0.59 -1.89
C ILE A 59 -5.23 1.52 -2.91
N HIS A 60 -4.67 2.72 -3.06
CA HIS A 60 -5.17 3.76 -3.97
C HIS A 60 -4.09 4.14 -4.97
N VAL A 61 -4.51 4.71 -6.10
CA VAL A 61 -3.61 5.42 -7.01
C VAL A 61 -3.55 6.88 -6.59
N GLY A 62 -2.34 7.39 -6.39
CA GLY A 62 -2.10 8.80 -6.06
C GLY A 62 -0.66 8.98 -5.64
N LYS A 63 -0.05 10.06 -6.09
CA LYS A 63 1.30 10.43 -5.64
C LYS A 63 1.22 11.03 -4.23
N ALA A 64 2.36 11.10 -3.55
CA ALA A 64 2.43 11.75 -2.25
C ALA A 64 1.84 13.16 -2.34
N GLY A 65 0.96 13.50 -1.39
CA GLY A 65 0.30 14.80 -1.39
C GLY A 65 -1.00 14.87 -2.20
N ALA A 66 -1.41 13.78 -2.84
CA ALA A 66 -2.64 13.75 -3.63
C ALA A 66 -3.49 12.54 -3.26
N ASN A 67 -4.81 12.70 -3.28
CA ASN A 67 -5.75 11.61 -3.11
C ASN A 67 -6.15 11.04 -4.47
N GLY A 68 -6.51 9.76 -4.49
CA GLY A 68 -6.94 9.12 -5.73
C GLY A 68 -7.83 7.91 -5.49
N PRO A 69 -8.22 7.24 -6.58
CA PRO A 69 -9.20 6.16 -6.52
C PRO A 69 -8.64 4.87 -5.91
N VAL A 70 -9.55 4.05 -5.37
CA VAL A 70 -9.22 2.72 -4.82
C VAL A 70 -8.92 1.77 -5.97
N VAL A 71 -7.86 1.00 -5.84
CA VAL A 71 -7.53 -0.09 -6.78
C VAL A 71 -7.55 -1.47 -6.12
N VAL A 72 -7.35 -1.55 -4.80
CA VAL A 72 -7.43 -2.81 -4.05
C VAL A 72 -8.11 -2.55 -2.72
N THR A 73 -9.08 -3.39 -2.37
CA THR A 73 -9.69 -3.39 -1.05
C THR A 73 -9.02 -4.47 -0.20
N LEU A 74 -8.48 -4.07 0.95
CA LEU A 74 -7.86 -5.00 1.88
C LEU A 74 -8.94 -5.64 2.76
N ALA A 75 -8.71 -6.86 3.18
CA ALA A 75 -9.62 -7.60 4.03
C ALA A 75 -9.08 -7.64 5.47
N LYS A 76 -9.98 -7.53 6.44
CA LYS A 76 -9.59 -7.61 7.84
C LYS A 76 -9.14 -9.03 8.16
N GLY A 77 -7.89 -9.18 8.62
CA GLY A 77 -7.29 -10.47 8.93
C GLY A 77 -7.15 -10.75 10.42
N GLY A 78 -7.76 -9.92 11.26
CA GLY A 78 -7.68 -9.99 12.70
C GLY A 78 -7.73 -8.59 13.27
N ASP A 79 -7.61 -8.46 14.59
CA ASP A 79 -7.55 -7.14 15.21
C ASP A 79 -6.30 -6.43 14.71
N ASN A 80 -6.46 -5.22 14.19
CA ASN A 80 -5.35 -4.37 13.74
C ASN A 80 -4.54 -4.97 12.57
N VAL A 81 -5.09 -5.94 11.84
CA VAL A 81 -4.42 -6.54 10.68
C VAL A 81 -5.32 -6.46 9.46
N TRP A 82 -4.73 -6.01 8.35
CA TRP A 82 -5.40 -5.91 7.05
C TRP A 82 -4.59 -6.70 6.02
N MET A 83 -5.26 -7.61 5.33
CA MET A 83 -4.62 -8.55 4.41
C MET A 83 -4.97 -8.20 2.97
N VAL A 84 -4.01 -8.35 2.08
CA VAL A 84 -4.31 -8.36 0.66
C VAL A 84 -5.02 -9.70 0.36
N PRO A 85 -6.23 -9.67 -0.23
CA PRO A 85 -6.91 -10.92 -0.56
C PRO A 85 -6.07 -11.78 -1.49
N GLU A 86 -6.11 -13.10 -1.29
CA GLU A 86 -5.39 -14.04 -2.15
C GLU A 86 -5.86 -13.89 -3.59
N GLY A 87 -4.92 -13.96 -4.52
CA GLY A 87 -5.22 -13.81 -5.96
C GLY A 87 -5.34 -12.39 -6.44
N THR A 88 -5.05 -11.39 -5.58
CA THR A 88 -5.11 -9.99 -5.98
C THR A 88 -4.07 -9.69 -7.05
N LYS A 89 -4.51 -9.03 -8.11
CA LYS A 89 -3.66 -8.62 -9.22
C LYS A 89 -3.99 -7.18 -9.59
N LEU A 90 -2.95 -6.36 -9.74
CA LEU A 90 -3.12 -4.99 -10.21
C LEU A 90 -3.47 -5.01 -11.69
N SER A 91 -4.26 -4.00 -12.13
CA SER A 91 -4.38 -3.72 -13.54
C SER A 91 -3.04 -3.23 -14.07
N GLU A 92 -2.86 -3.28 -15.39
CA GLU A 92 -1.64 -2.76 -15.98
C GLU A 92 -1.45 -1.27 -15.65
N ALA A 93 -2.51 -0.49 -15.70
CA ALA A 93 -2.46 0.93 -15.36
C ALA A 93 -2.03 1.14 -13.90
N ALA A 94 -2.59 0.37 -12.96
CA ALA A 94 -2.22 0.47 -11.55
C ALA A 94 -0.76 0.03 -11.33
N TYR A 95 -0.31 -0.99 -12.04
CA TYR A 95 1.06 -1.44 -11.94
C TYR A 95 2.03 -0.35 -12.44
N GLN A 96 1.70 0.34 -13.54
CA GLN A 96 2.51 1.46 -14.02
C GLN A 96 2.53 2.60 -13.01
N SER A 97 1.39 2.88 -12.36
CA SER A 97 1.34 3.87 -11.27
C SER A 97 2.25 3.44 -10.12
N TYR A 98 2.26 2.15 -9.76
CA TYR A 98 3.17 1.64 -8.76
C TYR A 98 4.64 1.90 -9.16
N LYS A 99 5.00 1.59 -10.40
CA LYS A 99 6.37 1.80 -10.88
C LYS A 99 6.78 3.27 -10.81
N ALA A 100 5.85 4.17 -10.90
CA ALA A 100 6.07 5.61 -10.78
C ALA A 100 6.07 6.11 -9.32
N GLY A 101 5.85 5.21 -8.34
CA GLY A 101 5.75 5.60 -6.93
C GLY A 101 4.42 6.24 -6.57
N GLU A 102 3.38 5.97 -7.34
CA GLU A 102 2.07 6.63 -7.22
C GLU A 102 0.97 5.69 -6.75
N LEU A 103 1.31 4.74 -5.88
CA LEU A 103 0.31 4.00 -5.09
C LEU A 103 0.50 4.31 -3.61
N TYR A 104 -0.58 4.29 -2.86
CA TYR A 104 -0.53 4.42 -1.41
C TYR A 104 -1.55 3.51 -0.75
N VAL A 105 -1.27 3.18 0.51
CA VAL A 105 -2.20 2.45 1.37
C VAL A 105 -2.72 3.40 2.42
N ASN A 106 -4.02 3.33 2.72
CA ASN A 106 -4.51 4.00 3.91
C ASN A 106 -5.54 3.15 4.65
N VAL A 107 -5.71 3.48 5.93
CA VAL A 107 -6.68 2.84 6.81
C VAL A 107 -7.66 3.91 7.26
N HIS A 108 -8.93 3.63 7.10
CA HIS A 108 -10.03 4.52 7.42
C HIS A 108 -10.60 4.18 8.80
N SER A 109 -11.15 5.18 9.46
CA SER A 109 -11.83 5.02 10.75
C SER A 109 -13.14 5.79 10.76
N ALA A 110 -13.97 5.56 11.77
CA ALA A 110 -15.21 6.30 11.91
C ALA A 110 -14.97 7.79 12.13
N GLU A 111 -13.90 8.15 12.83
CA GLU A 111 -13.53 9.55 13.10
C GLU A 111 -12.90 10.21 11.88
N ASN A 112 -12.25 9.43 11.03
CA ASN A 112 -11.55 9.93 9.85
C ASN A 112 -11.92 9.06 8.66
N LYS A 113 -13.13 9.25 8.15
CA LYS A 113 -13.66 8.44 7.05
C LYS A 113 -12.84 8.51 5.76
N PRO A 114 -12.23 9.67 5.39
CA PRO A 114 -11.38 9.72 4.21
C PRO A 114 -10.02 9.03 4.40
N GLY A 115 -9.66 8.66 5.62
CA GLY A 115 -8.41 7.99 5.97
C GLY A 115 -7.81 8.60 7.21
N GLU A 116 -7.31 7.76 8.12
CA GLU A 116 -6.67 8.20 9.35
C GLU A 116 -5.15 8.11 9.25
N ILE A 117 -4.62 7.04 8.67
CA ILE A 117 -3.19 6.86 8.46
C ILE A 117 -2.93 6.38 7.04
N ARG A 118 -1.80 6.83 6.47
CA ARG A 118 -1.44 6.58 5.08
C ARG A 118 0.05 6.32 4.94
N GLY A 119 0.42 5.47 4.00
CA GLY A 119 1.81 5.23 3.62
C GLY A 119 1.95 5.06 2.12
N GLN A 120 2.95 5.72 1.55
CA GLN A 120 3.22 5.64 0.12
C GLN A 120 4.00 4.36 -0.19
N LEU A 121 3.65 3.71 -1.30
CA LEU A 121 4.35 2.54 -1.80
C LEU A 121 5.43 2.99 -2.78
N ILE A 122 6.68 2.90 -2.36
CA ILE A 122 7.81 3.33 -3.17
C ILE A 122 8.55 2.09 -3.67
N PRO A 123 8.65 1.88 -4.99
CA PRO A 123 9.41 0.74 -5.51
C PRO A 123 10.88 0.81 -5.06
N PRO A 124 11.52 -0.33 -4.81
CA PRO A 124 12.95 -0.34 -4.56
C PRO A 124 13.70 0.26 -5.75
N LYS A 125 14.78 0.97 -5.48
CA LYS A 125 15.62 1.48 -6.56
C LYS A 125 16.25 0.30 -7.30
N ALA A 126 16.20 0.34 -8.63
CA ALA A 126 16.92 -0.61 -9.41
C ALA A 126 18.42 -0.49 -9.10
N SER A 127 19.12 -1.65 -9.11
CA SER A 127 20.56 -1.64 -8.94
C SER A 127 21.21 -0.81 -10.04
N ALA A 128 22.22 -0.04 -9.67
CA ALA A 128 22.96 0.81 -10.64
C ALA A 128 23.98 0.03 -11.44
N TYR A 129 24.05 -1.28 -11.28
CA TYR A 129 25.01 -2.13 -12.00
C TYR A 129 24.39 -3.36 -12.57
#